data_85c1cacb36d1b363e0b17476e4667fea
#
_entry.id   85c1cacb36d1b363e0b17476e4667fea
#
_cell.length_a   1.000
_cell.length_b   1.000
_cell.length_c   1.000
_cell.angle_alpha   90.00
_cell.angle_beta   90.00
_cell.angle_gamma   90.00
#
_symmetry.space_group_name_H-M   'P 1'
#
loop_
_entity.id
_entity.type
_entity.pdbx_description
1 polymer ?
#
loop_
_entity_poly.entity_id
_entity_poly.type
_entity_poly.pdbx_seq_one_letter_code
_entity_poly.pdbx_strand_id
1 'polypeptide(L)'
;SVGALVAGLAASWLISRLTSARVASLGMLVVALALLGAGLARSWIVLAACLLVVGGTDSIVDIAQNAHGLRVQRRWGASIVTSFHASWSLGAVLGAAMGQAMAGAGVGLGTHMVLTAAVLLVLSAGPLLTGWFLPGHDRADRIPDQHGELDDDTPEVRPAPAPRRARPVTVLVLLIVGLLCAASMFPEDVAMNWSSLLLSDQGAGAGHVGLGLVALQGTMIVGRLVGDRIIDAVGQRAVIAWGGALVTLGMSIALLVSSVPGTLLGMAISGAGCAVAVPVTYSAADDVEGLPPGLGLTIVSWLARLAGLLAPPVVGRLADDHGLWVALAYGLLGGLIMVSCWPVLRRRPAQTQRPG
;
A
#
# COMPACT_ATOMS: atom_id res chain seq x y z
N SER A 1 -3.19 1.68 14.50
CA SER A 1 -4.27 1.66 13.48
C SER A 1 -5.30 2.80 13.66
N VAL A 2 -5.76 3.13 14.90
CA VAL A 2 -6.73 4.22 15.11
C VAL A 2 -6.16 5.58 14.68
N GLY A 3 -4.92 5.89 15.06
CA GLY A 3 -4.22 7.11 14.62
C GLY A 3 -4.16 7.21 13.09
N ALA A 4 -3.90 6.10 12.40
CA ALA A 4 -3.84 6.03 10.95
C ALA A 4 -5.19 6.35 10.27
N LEU A 5 -6.29 5.85 10.83
CA LEU A 5 -7.62 6.13 10.28
C LEU A 5 -8.01 7.61 10.39
N VAL A 6 -7.73 8.23 11.53
CA VAL A 6 -8.10 9.63 11.78
C VAL A 6 -7.17 10.57 11.01
N ALA A 7 -5.86 10.40 11.15
CA ALA A 7 -4.88 11.30 10.54
C ALA A 7 -4.81 11.18 9.00
N GLY A 8 -5.02 9.97 8.45
CA GLY A 8 -5.02 9.74 7.01
C GLY A 8 -6.02 10.60 6.23
N LEU A 9 -7.14 10.99 6.86
CA LEU A 9 -8.12 11.89 6.23
C LEU A 9 -7.56 13.29 5.96
N ALA A 10 -6.55 13.73 6.71
CA ALA A 10 -5.89 15.01 6.49
C ALA A 10 -4.89 15.00 5.32
N ALA A 11 -4.52 13.83 4.79
CA ALA A 11 -3.47 13.69 3.78
C ALA A 11 -3.74 14.54 2.52
N SER A 12 -4.95 14.44 1.95
CA SER A 12 -5.31 15.20 0.74
C SER A 12 -5.25 16.71 0.97
N TRP A 13 -5.70 17.19 2.13
CA TRP A 13 -5.61 18.59 2.51
C TRP A 13 -4.15 19.05 2.64
N LEU A 14 -3.31 18.28 3.33
CA LEU A 14 -1.88 18.56 3.48
C LEU A 14 -1.16 18.60 2.12
N ILE A 15 -1.40 17.61 1.25
CA ILE A 15 -0.83 17.55 -0.10
C ILE A 15 -1.25 18.77 -0.92
N SER A 16 -2.51 19.19 -0.79
CA SER A 16 -3.01 20.39 -1.52
C SER A 16 -2.38 21.70 -1.04
N ARG A 17 -1.86 21.76 0.18
CA ARG A 17 -1.22 22.94 0.77
C ARG A 17 0.30 22.95 0.60
N LEU A 18 0.95 21.80 0.80
CA LEU A 18 2.41 21.69 0.93
C LEU A 18 3.08 20.99 -0.26
N THR A 19 2.39 20.22 -1.07
CA THR A 19 2.85 19.25 -2.07
C THR A 19 3.09 17.84 -1.51
N SER A 20 2.91 16.81 -2.36
CA SER A 20 3.14 15.41 -1.97
C SER A 20 4.58 15.16 -1.49
N ALA A 21 5.58 15.72 -2.16
CA ALA A 21 6.99 15.59 -1.80
C ALA A 21 7.30 16.11 -0.39
N ARG A 22 6.83 17.33 -0.08
CA ARG A 22 7.06 17.95 1.24
C ARG A 22 6.31 17.19 2.35
N VAL A 23 5.06 16.80 2.10
CA VAL A 23 4.26 16.03 3.07
C VAL A 23 4.93 14.69 3.37
N ALA A 24 5.41 13.97 2.35
CA ALA A 24 6.12 12.71 2.53
C ALA A 24 7.40 12.89 3.38
N SER A 25 8.25 13.86 3.03
CA SER A 25 9.51 14.04 3.74
C SER A 25 9.34 14.60 5.16
N LEU A 26 8.51 15.63 5.34
CA LEU A 26 8.26 16.20 6.67
C LEU A 26 7.55 15.20 7.58
N GLY A 27 6.61 14.43 7.04
CA GLY A 27 5.96 13.36 7.79
C GLY A 27 6.96 12.28 8.21
N MET A 28 7.88 11.90 7.34
CA MET A 28 8.92 10.92 7.68
C MET A 28 9.89 11.43 8.76
N LEU A 29 10.18 12.74 8.79
CA LEU A 29 10.92 13.36 9.90
C LEU A 29 10.15 13.22 11.23
N VAL A 30 8.84 13.44 11.22
CA VAL A 30 7.99 13.25 12.41
C VAL A 30 7.99 11.78 12.85
N VAL A 31 7.88 10.83 11.92
CA VAL A 31 7.96 9.38 12.21
C VAL A 31 9.30 9.05 12.86
N ALA A 32 10.42 9.55 12.33
CA ALA A 32 11.76 9.30 12.87
C ALA A 32 11.89 9.80 14.33
N LEU A 33 11.41 11.01 14.60
CA LEU A 33 11.45 11.61 15.94
C LEU A 33 10.52 10.87 16.91
N ALA A 34 9.34 10.44 16.46
CA ALA A 34 8.40 9.69 17.28
C ALA A 34 8.89 8.27 17.59
N LEU A 35 9.56 7.60 16.64
CA LEU A 35 10.22 6.31 16.87
C LEU A 35 11.37 6.44 17.89
N LEU A 36 12.17 7.50 17.79
CA LEU A 36 13.18 7.80 18.79
C LEU A 36 12.55 8.00 20.16
N GLY A 37 11.48 8.80 20.25
CA GLY A 37 10.72 8.99 21.48
C GLY A 37 10.16 7.67 22.04
N ALA A 38 9.65 6.78 21.19
CA ALA A 38 9.18 5.45 21.59
C ALA A 38 10.31 4.58 22.18
N GLY A 39 11.50 4.61 21.56
CA GLY A 39 12.65 3.85 22.05
C GLY A 39 13.23 4.36 23.37
N LEU A 40 13.01 5.61 23.70
CA LEU A 40 13.44 6.26 24.94
C LEU A 40 12.31 6.35 26.00
N ALA A 41 11.11 5.84 25.68
CA ALA A 41 9.95 5.94 26.55
C ALA A 41 10.18 5.19 27.86
N ARG A 42 9.95 5.88 29.00
CA ARG A 42 10.01 5.31 30.35
C ARG A 42 8.66 4.96 30.94
N SER A 43 7.57 5.28 30.24
CA SER A 43 6.22 4.94 30.62
C SER A 43 5.41 4.44 29.43
N TRP A 44 4.45 3.58 29.70
CA TRP A 44 3.60 3.05 28.63
C TRP A 44 2.74 4.13 27.96
N ILE A 45 2.40 5.20 28.67
CA ILE A 45 1.62 6.34 28.12
C ILE A 45 2.46 7.06 27.06
N VAL A 46 3.74 7.36 27.34
CA VAL A 46 4.65 7.99 26.38
C VAL A 46 4.86 7.08 25.18
N LEU A 47 5.08 5.77 25.39
CA LEU A 47 5.20 4.80 24.31
C LEU A 47 3.94 4.79 23.45
N ALA A 48 2.75 4.69 24.05
CA ALA A 48 1.48 4.69 23.35
C ALA A 48 1.26 5.98 22.54
N ALA A 49 1.59 7.15 23.11
CA ALA A 49 1.50 8.44 22.43
C ALA A 49 2.45 8.50 21.22
N CYS A 50 3.71 8.07 21.38
CA CYS A 50 4.67 8.00 20.27
C CYS A 50 4.17 7.05 19.16
N LEU A 51 3.69 5.87 19.49
CA LEU A 51 3.15 4.91 18.52
C LEU A 51 1.87 5.42 17.83
N LEU A 52 1.04 6.19 18.52
CA LEU A 52 -0.11 6.85 17.91
C LEU A 52 0.33 7.88 16.87
N VAL A 53 1.35 8.69 17.19
CA VAL A 53 1.93 9.67 16.26
C VAL A 53 2.57 8.94 15.07
N VAL A 54 3.35 7.87 15.29
CA VAL A 54 3.94 7.06 14.22
C VAL A 54 2.85 6.56 13.29
N GLY A 55 1.83 5.86 13.80
CA GLY A 55 0.78 5.28 12.97
C GLY A 55 -0.08 6.32 12.24
N GLY A 56 -0.36 7.46 12.89
CA GLY A 56 -1.10 8.57 12.26
C GLY A 56 -0.30 9.21 11.14
N THR A 57 0.95 9.55 11.41
CA THR A 57 1.82 10.21 10.42
C THR A 57 2.19 9.27 9.28
N ASP A 58 2.45 7.98 9.55
CA ASP A 58 2.72 6.96 8.55
C ASP A 58 1.59 6.87 7.51
N SER A 59 0.34 6.93 7.95
CA SER A 59 -0.81 6.95 7.03
C SER A 59 -0.82 8.15 6.09
N ILE A 60 -0.43 9.33 6.57
CA ILE A 60 -0.31 10.54 5.75
C ILE A 60 0.86 10.40 4.78
N VAL A 61 2.00 9.90 5.26
CA VAL A 61 3.22 9.68 4.47
C VAL A 61 2.97 8.69 3.34
N ASP A 62 2.32 7.55 3.62
CA ASP A 62 1.97 6.54 2.63
C ASP A 62 1.16 7.14 1.48
N ILE A 63 0.10 7.89 1.78
CA ILE A 63 -0.71 8.57 0.77
C ILE A 63 0.13 9.57 -0.03
N ALA A 64 0.98 10.35 0.63
CA ALA A 64 1.80 11.38 -0.01
C ALA A 64 2.90 10.76 -0.90
N GLN A 65 3.55 9.68 -0.45
CA GLN A 65 4.55 8.94 -1.24
C GLN A 65 3.93 8.32 -2.48
N ASN A 66 2.77 7.68 -2.35
CA ASN A 66 2.05 7.11 -3.49
C ASN A 66 1.59 8.21 -4.47
N ALA A 67 1.06 9.33 -3.98
CA ALA A 67 0.71 10.47 -4.83
C ALA A 67 1.92 11.01 -5.60
N HIS A 68 3.08 11.15 -4.94
CA HIS A 68 4.31 11.59 -5.59
C HIS A 68 4.84 10.55 -6.59
N GLY A 69 4.84 9.27 -6.22
CA GLY A 69 5.22 8.17 -7.10
C GLY A 69 4.39 8.12 -8.38
N LEU A 70 3.07 8.33 -8.28
CA LEU A 70 2.18 8.42 -9.45
C LEU A 70 2.48 9.65 -10.32
N ARG A 71 2.93 10.80 -9.74
CA ARG A 71 3.42 11.94 -10.53
C ARG A 71 4.67 11.56 -11.32
N VAL A 72 5.64 10.90 -10.66
CA VAL A 72 6.86 10.42 -11.33
C VAL A 72 6.49 9.46 -12.44
N GLN A 73 5.61 8.50 -12.21
CA GLN A 73 5.13 7.53 -13.19
C GLN A 73 4.51 8.21 -14.42
N ARG A 74 3.65 9.21 -14.22
CA ARG A 74 3.04 9.96 -15.33
C ARG A 74 4.09 10.64 -16.21
N ARG A 75 5.14 11.22 -15.61
CA ARG A 75 6.24 11.86 -16.36
C ARG A 75 7.19 10.86 -17.01
N TRP A 76 7.35 9.70 -16.37
CA TRP A 76 8.19 8.62 -16.91
C TRP A 76 7.56 7.93 -18.13
N GLY A 77 6.24 7.92 -18.19
CA GLY A 77 5.48 7.34 -19.32
C GLY A 77 5.37 5.81 -19.30
N ALA A 78 5.79 5.15 -18.22
CA ALA A 78 5.68 3.70 -18.02
C ALA A 78 5.31 3.40 -16.58
N SER A 79 4.77 2.21 -16.30
CA SER A 79 4.45 1.78 -14.93
C SER A 79 5.74 1.61 -14.12
N ILE A 80 5.83 2.24 -12.95
CA ILE A 80 6.98 2.15 -12.02
C ILE A 80 6.57 2.07 -10.55
N VAL A 81 5.31 2.32 -10.24
CA VAL A 81 4.84 2.38 -8.84
C VAL A 81 4.95 1.03 -8.16
N THR A 82 4.78 -0.08 -8.90
CA THR A 82 4.94 -1.43 -8.35
C THR A 82 6.37 -1.68 -7.89
N SER A 83 7.36 -1.17 -8.62
CA SER A 83 8.78 -1.22 -8.23
C SER A 83 9.06 -0.43 -6.94
N PHE A 84 8.34 0.68 -6.71
CA PHE A 84 8.42 1.40 -5.43
C PHE A 84 7.87 0.56 -4.27
N HIS A 85 6.79 -0.18 -4.48
CA HIS A 85 6.29 -1.14 -3.49
C HIS A 85 7.24 -2.32 -3.27
N ALA A 86 8.01 -2.75 -4.27
CA ALA A 86 9.09 -3.73 -4.08
C ALA A 86 10.20 -3.15 -3.19
N SER A 87 10.58 -1.89 -3.38
CA SER A 87 11.54 -1.19 -2.52
C SER A 87 11.05 -1.07 -1.08
N TRP A 88 9.75 -0.81 -0.88
CA TRP A 88 9.11 -0.82 0.43
C TRP A 88 9.23 -2.21 1.10
N SER A 89 8.95 -3.29 0.37
CA SER A 89 9.08 -4.66 0.87
C SER A 89 10.54 -4.99 1.26
N LEU A 90 11.50 -4.55 0.44
CA LEU A 90 12.93 -4.70 0.75
C LEU A 90 13.30 -3.94 2.03
N GLY A 91 12.80 -2.72 2.19
CA GLY A 91 12.98 -1.91 3.41
C GLY A 91 12.44 -2.63 4.65
N ALA A 92 11.27 -3.26 4.55
CA ALA A 92 10.70 -4.04 5.66
C ALA A 92 11.57 -5.24 6.05
N VAL A 93 12.09 -5.98 5.06
CA VAL A 93 13.02 -7.12 5.30
C VAL A 93 14.34 -6.65 5.93
N LEU A 94 14.92 -5.57 5.40
CA LEU A 94 16.17 -5.00 5.94
C LEU A 94 15.97 -4.47 7.37
N GLY A 95 14.84 -3.82 7.64
CA GLY A 95 14.49 -3.34 8.98
C GLY A 95 14.32 -4.48 9.98
N ALA A 96 13.63 -5.56 9.59
CA ALA A 96 13.49 -6.75 10.42
C ALA A 96 14.85 -7.44 10.69
N ALA A 97 15.69 -7.58 9.66
CA ALA A 97 17.02 -8.14 9.80
C ALA A 97 17.92 -7.29 10.72
N MET A 98 17.86 -5.96 10.58
CA MET A 98 18.56 -5.03 11.48
C MET A 98 18.08 -5.20 12.92
N GLY A 99 16.75 -5.27 13.14
CA GLY A 99 16.18 -5.47 14.48
C GLY A 99 16.66 -6.78 15.12
N GLN A 100 16.67 -7.89 14.38
CA GLN A 100 17.19 -9.16 14.84
C GLN A 100 18.69 -9.12 15.15
N ALA A 101 19.49 -8.52 14.27
CA ALA A 101 20.94 -8.40 14.47
C ALA A 101 21.26 -7.56 15.72
N MET A 102 20.57 -6.45 15.93
CA MET A 102 20.73 -5.60 17.12
C MET A 102 20.34 -6.34 18.41
N ALA A 103 19.22 -7.06 18.40
CA ALA A 103 18.78 -7.86 19.53
C ALA A 103 19.75 -8.99 19.83
N GLY A 104 20.23 -9.71 18.81
CA GLY A 104 21.22 -10.79 18.94
C GLY A 104 22.58 -10.30 19.44
N ALA A 105 22.98 -9.08 19.11
CA ALA A 105 24.19 -8.44 19.60
C ALA A 105 24.03 -7.80 21.00
N GLY A 106 22.86 -7.89 21.62
CA GLY A 106 22.58 -7.29 22.93
C GLY A 106 22.53 -5.76 22.91
N VAL A 107 22.33 -5.14 21.75
CA VAL A 107 22.20 -3.68 21.62
C VAL A 107 20.89 -3.22 22.24
N GLY A 108 20.97 -2.27 23.18
CA GLY A 108 19.79 -1.72 23.84
C GLY A 108 18.83 -1.03 22.88
N LEU A 109 17.53 -1.12 23.15
CA LEU A 109 16.46 -0.56 22.32
C LEU A 109 16.66 0.94 22.01
N GLY A 110 17.13 1.74 22.98
CA GLY A 110 17.40 3.16 22.79
C GLY A 110 18.46 3.41 21.70
N THR A 111 19.58 2.68 21.72
CA THR A 111 20.64 2.78 20.69
C THR A 111 20.12 2.34 19.34
N HIS A 112 19.36 1.24 19.27
CA HIS A 112 18.72 0.79 18.03
C HIS A 112 17.80 1.89 17.45
N MET A 113 16.96 2.50 18.26
CA MET A 113 16.05 3.57 17.81
C MET A 113 16.79 4.85 17.38
N VAL A 114 17.89 5.19 18.02
CA VAL A 114 18.78 6.31 17.58
C VAL A 114 19.32 6.04 16.18
N LEU A 115 19.86 4.85 15.93
CA LEU A 115 20.39 4.48 14.61
C LEU A 115 19.29 4.46 13.56
N THR A 116 18.12 3.89 13.87
CA THR A 116 16.97 3.88 12.97
C THR A 116 16.51 5.30 12.64
N ALA A 117 16.37 6.16 13.65
CA ALA A 117 16.00 7.57 13.45
C ALA A 117 17.02 8.31 12.60
N ALA A 118 18.31 8.10 12.81
CA ALA A 118 19.36 8.71 12.00
C ALA A 118 19.27 8.32 10.52
N VAL A 119 19.04 7.03 10.22
CA VAL A 119 18.82 6.55 8.84
C VAL A 119 17.59 7.22 8.24
N LEU A 120 16.46 7.23 8.95
CA LEU A 120 15.23 7.83 8.47
C LEU A 120 15.36 9.35 8.26
N LEU A 121 16.10 10.05 9.12
CA LEU A 121 16.39 11.49 8.97
C LEU A 121 17.20 11.77 7.70
N VAL A 122 18.23 10.96 7.42
CA VAL A 122 19.03 11.11 6.19
C VAL A 122 18.17 10.84 4.95
N LEU A 123 17.40 9.74 4.95
CA LEU A 123 16.55 9.37 3.81
C LEU A 123 15.42 10.37 3.55
N SER A 124 14.92 11.05 4.57
CA SER A 124 13.82 12.02 4.43
C SER A 124 14.32 13.45 4.17
N ALA A 125 15.41 13.89 4.80
CA ALA A 125 15.97 15.22 4.61
C ALA A 125 16.80 15.32 3.32
N GLY A 126 17.52 14.26 2.96
CA GLY A 126 18.40 14.24 1.78
C GLY A 126 17.70 14.70 0.50
N PRO A 127 16.59 14.10 0.07
CA PRO A 127 15.89 14.52 -1.13
C PRO A 127 15.32 15.94 -1.08
N LEU A 128 14.91 16.43 0.11
CA LEU A 128 14.47 17.81 0.27
C LEU A 128 15.63 18.81 0.06
N LEU A 129 16.79 18.50 0.63
CA LEU A 129 17.96 19.39 0.56
C LEU A 129 18.62 19.38 -0.81
N THR A 130 18.61 18.23 -1.50
CA THR A 130 19.24 18.05 -2.82
C THR A 130 18.32 18.42 -3.99
N GLY A 131 17.03 18.65 -3.74
CA GLY A 131 16.08 18.97 -4.79
C GLY A 131 15.74 17.77 -5.73
N TRP A 132 15.91 16.54 -5.28
CA TRP A 132 15.65 15.34 -6.08
C TRP A 132 14.16 15.08 -6.37
N PHE A 133 13.28 15.77 -5.67
CA PHE A 133 11.85 15.66 -5.94
C PHE A 133 11.42 16.40 -7.20
N LEU A 134 10.34 15.91 -7.84
CA LEU A 134 9.74 16.63 -8.96
C LEU A 134 9.35 18.06 -8.55
N PRO A 135 9.78 19.07 -9.31
CA PRO A 135 9.41 20.46 -9.04
C PRO A 135 7.91 20.68 -9.30
N GLY A 136 7.40 21.79 -8.78
CA GLY A 136 6.03 22.23 -9.00
C GLY A 136 5.00 21.56 -8.10
N HIS A 137 3.77 22.04 -8.20
CA HIS A 137 2.65 21.60 -7.38
C HIS A 137 1.94 20.39 -8.05
N ASP A 138 1.43 19.46 -7.24
CA ASP A 138 0.72 18.25 -7.70
C ASP A 138 -0.47 18.52 -8.63
N ARG A 139 -1.07 19.71 -8.54
CA ARG A 139 -2.17 20.14 -9.40
C ARG A 139 -1.76 20.40 -10.84
N ALA A 140 -0.54 20.90 -11.05
CA ALA A 140 -0.07 21.25 -12.39
C ALA A 140 0.05 20.04 -13.33
N ASP A 141 0.32 18.86 -12.78
CA ASP A 141 0.48 17.64 -13.58
C ASP A 141 -0.85 16.99 -13.99
N ARG A 142 -2.00 17.55 -13.57
CA ARG A 142 -3.35 17.01 -13.86
C ARG A 142 -4.14 17.86 -14.85
N ILE A 143 -3.58 19.00 -15.28
CA ILE A 143 -4.18 19.80 -16.35
C ILE A 143 -3.84 19.08 -17.66
N PRO A 144 -4.80 18.59 -18.45
CA PRO A 144 -4.51 18.13 -19.80
C PRO A 144 -3.81 19.26 -20.54
N ASP A 145 -2.71 18.95 -21.26
CA ASP A 145 -2.06 19.91 -22.13
C ASP A 145 -3.08 20.45 -23.16
N GLN A 146 -3.72 21.54 -22.83
CA GLN A 146 -4.40 22.39 -23.80
C GLN A 146 -3.30 23.24 -24.46
N HIS A 147 -2.32 22.58 -25.10
CA HIS A 147 -1.45 23.22 -26.07
C HIS A 147 -2.18 23.22 -27.42
N GLY A 148 -3.28 23.94 -27.45
CA GLY A 148 -3.81 24.52 -28.67
C GLY A 148 -3.72 26.01 -28.51
N GLU A 149 -2.82 26.63 -29.33
CA GLU A 149 -2.67 28.05 -29.57
C GLU A 149 -2.30 28.93 -28.37
N LEU A 150 -1.01 29.34 -28.35
CA LEU A 150 -0.51 30.50 -27.63
C LEU A 150 -1.13 31.73 -28.28
N ASP A 151 -2.24 32.21 -27.75
CA ASP A 151 -2.61 33.62 -27.88
C ASP A 151 -1.97 34.35 -26.70
N ASP A 152 -1.07 35.24 -27.09
CA ASP A 152 -0.30 36.13 -26.26
C ASP A 152 -1.23 37.22 -25.73
N ASP A 153 -1.80 37.03 -24.53
CA ASP A 153 -2.25 38.16 -23.69
C ASP A 153 -2.68 37.67 -22.29
N THR A 154 -1.90 38.15 -21.31
CA THR A 154 -2.15 38.23 -19.86
C THR A 154 -2.47 36.96 -19.07
N PRO A 155 -1.76 36.69 -17.94
CA PRO A 155 -2.07 35.60 -17.03
C PRO A 155 -3.27 35.97 -16.15
N GLU A 156 -4.48 35.84 -16.67
CA GLU A 156 -5.62 35.74 -15.78
C GLU A 156 -5.53 34.46 -14.95
N VAL A 157 -5.21 34.62 -13.67
CA VAL A 157 -5.34 33.58 -12.66
C VAL A 157 -6.82 33.18 -12.59
N ARG A 158 -7.24 32.26 -13.45
CA ARG A 158 -8.60 31.70 -13.35
C ARG A 158 -8.76 31.05 -11.98
N PRO A 159 -9.74 31.45 -11.18
CA PRO A 159 -10.03 30.80 -9.91
C PRO A 159 -10.25 29.31 -10.15
N ALA A 160 -9.63 28.47 -9.31
CA ALA A 160 -9.85 27.02 -9.38
C ALA A 160 -11.37 26.75 -9.39
N PRO A 161 -11.90 25.93 -10.32
CA PRO A 161 -13.32 25.64 -10.37
C PRO A 161 -13.77 25.16 -8.99
N ALA A 162 -14.86 25.76 -8.49
CA ALA A 162 -15.46 25.39 -7.21
C ALA A 162 -15.67 23.86 -7.15
N PRO A 163 -15.49 23.22 -5.99
CA PRO A 163 -15.63 21.78 -5.86
C PRO A 163 -17.03 21.38 -6.33
N ARG A 164 -17.12 20.81 -7.53
CA ARG A 164 -18.38 20.23 -8.02
C ARG A 164 -18.72 19.09 -7.08
N ARG A 165 -19.96 19.04 -6.59
CA ARG A 165 -20.46 17.90 -5.82
C ARG A 165 -20.11 16.61 -6.57
N ALA A 166 -19.42 15.68 -5.90
CA ALA A 166 -19.03 14.41 -6.48
C ALA A 166 -20.30 13.74 -7.05
N ARG A 167 -20.25 13.33 -8.31
CA ARG A 167 -21.38 12.63 -8.93
C ARG A 167 -21.56 11.28 -8.22
N PRO A 168 -22.79 10.77 -8.03
CA PRO A 168 -23.00 9.46 -7.39
C PRO A 168 -22.14 8.34 -8.00
N VAL A 169 -21.92 8.38 -9.31
CA VAL A 169 -21.05 7.45 -10.04
C VAL A 169 -19.58 7.53 -9.55
N THR A 170 -19.06 8.73 -9.29
CA THR A 170 -17.70 8.94 -8.76
C THR A 170 -17.56 8.30 -7.39
N VAL A 171 -18.54 8.46 -6.52
CA VAL A 171 -18.56 7.84 -5.18
C VAL A 171 -18.60 6.32 -5.30
N LEU A 172 -19.45 5.77 -6.15
CA LEU A 172 -19.56 4.33 -6.38
C LEU A 172 -18.24 3.74 -6.89
N VAL A 173 -17.61 4.40 -7.88
CA VAL A 173 -16.30 3.97 -8.40
C VAL A 173 -15.24 3.93 -7.29
N LEU A 174 -15.17 4.97 -6.44
CA LEU A 174 -14.23 5.01 -5.32
C LEU A 174 -14.50 3.91 -4.29
N LEU A 175 -15.77 3.63 -3.98
CA LEU A 175 -16.13 2.55 -3.07
C LEU A 175 -15.73 1.18 -3.62
N ILE A 176 -15.96 0.93 -4.92
CA ILE A 176 -15.58 -0.33 -5.56
C ILE A 176 -14.05 -0.46 -5.64
N VAL A 177 -13.32 0.61 -6.00
CA VAL A 177 -11.86 0.61 -6.02
C VAL A 177 -11.29 0.44 -4.60
N GLY A 178 -11.91 1.06 -3.59
CA GLY A 178 -11.56 0.87 -2.19
C GLY A 178 -11.81 -0.56 -1.70
N LEU A 179 -12.94 -1.15 -2.07
CA LEU A 179 -13.23 -2.55 -1.78
C LEU A 179 -12.21 -3.49 -2.47
N LEU A 180 -11.87 -3.20 -3.73
CA LEU A 180 -10.88 -3.96 -4.48
C LEU A 180 -9.49 -3.86 -3.83
N CYS A 181 -9.09 -2.67 -3.39
CA CYS A 181 -7.85 -2.46 -2.66
C CYS A 181 -7.84 -3.24 -1.34
N ALA A 182 -8.89 -3.12 -0.53
CA ALA A 182 -9.01 -3.86 0.73
C ALA A 182 -8.95 -5.38 0.50
N ALA A 183 -9.74 -5.89 -0.45
CA ALA A 183 -9.81 -7.32 -0.78
C ALA A 183 -8.46 -7.90 -1.24
N SER A 184 -7.66 -7.10 -1.95
CA SER A 184 -6.33 -7.52 -2.39
C SER A 184 -5.32 -7.69 -1.24
N MET A 185 -5.60 -7.10 -0.06
CA MET A 185 -4.78 -7.24 1.13
C MET A 185 -5.19 -8.44 2.01
N PHE A 186 -6.35 -9.07 1.77
CA PHE A 186 -6.82 -10.19 2.59
C PHE A 186 -5.87 -11.39 2.62
N PRO A 187 -5.26 -11.83 1.50
CA PRO A 187 -4.28 -12.91 1.55
C PRO A 187 -3.06 -12.59 2.42
N GLU A 188 -2.56 -11.35 2.35
CA GLU A 188 -1.44 -10.89 3.17
C GLU A 188 -1.83 -10.87 4.65
N ASP A 189 -3.03 -10.40 4.96
CA ASP A 189 -3.59 -10.40 6.32
C ASP A 189 -3.73 -11.84 6.87
N VAL A 190 -4.19 -12.79 6.05
CA VAL A 190 -4.22 -14.22 6.41
C VAL A 190 -2.81 -14.75 6.70
N ALA A 191 -1.84 -14.42 5.87
CA ALA A 191 -0.47 -14.85 6.07
C ALA A 191 0.16 -14.27 7.34
N MET A 192 -0.12 -13.01 7.66
CA MET A 192 0.43 -12.32 8.84
C MET A 192 -0.20 -12.79 10.15
N ASN A 193 -1.51 -12.98 10.18
CA ASN A 193 -2.23 -13.19 11.44
C ASN A 193 -2.57 -14.66 11.72
N TRP A 194 -2.75 -15.49 10.68
CA TRP A 194 -3.25 -16.86 10.86
C TRP A 194 -2.36 -17.96 10.28
N SER A 195 -1.41 -17.66 9.37
CA SER A 195 -0.65 -18.74 8.71
C SER A 195 0.14 -19.59 9.69
N SER A 196 0.70 -19.02 10.74
CA SER A 196 1.45 -19.77 11.75
C SER A 196 0.54 -20.68 12.59
N LEU A 197 -0.67 -20.24 12.91
CA LEU A 197 -1.66 -21.05 13.61
C LEU A 197 -2.16 -22.22 12.71
N LEU A 198 -2.45 -21.93 11.45
CA LEU A 198 -2.85 -22.94 10.46
C LEU A 198 -1.77 -24.01 10.27
N LEU A 199 -0.51 -23.61 10.11
CA LEU A 199 0.59 -24.54 9.94
C LEU A 199 0.85 -25.35 11.21
N SER A 200 0.72 -24.75 12.41
CA SER A 200 0.81 -25.48 13.67
C SER A 200 -0.30 -26.51 13.83
N ASP A 201 -1.54 -26.16 13.51
CA ASP A 201 -2.70 -27.07 13.53
C ASP A 201 -2.54 -28.24 12.55
N GLN A 202 -1.87 -27.99 11.41
CA GLN A 202 -1.52 -29.01 10.41
C GLN A 202 -0.29 -29.85 10.80
N GLY A 203 0.29 -29.64 11.98
CA GLY A 203 1.42 -30.44 12.49
C GLY A 203 2.80 -29.95 12.05
N ALA A 204 2.94 -28.72 11.59
CA ALA A 204 4.25 -28.15 11.29
C ALA A 204 5.07 -27.97 12.58
N GLY A 205 6.34 -28.39 12.56
CA GLY A 205 7.26 -28.14 13.66
C GLY A 205 7.50 -26.64 13.91
N ALA A 206 7.85 -26.28 15.14
CA ALA A 206 8.00 -24.88 15.59
C ALA A 206 8.91 -24.01 14.69
N GLY A 207 9.93 -24.62 14.05
CA GLY A 207 10.81 -23.91 13.10
C GLY A 207 10.17 -23.64 11.71
N HIS A 208 8.99 -24.17 11.41
CA HIS A 208 8.36 -24.13 10.10
C HIS A 208 7.04 -23.34 10.08
N VAL A 209 6.49 -22.97 11.25
CA VAL A 209 5.20 -22.26 11.34
C VAL A 209 5.21 -20.87 10.69
N GLY A 210 6.35 -20.23 10.57
CA GLY A 210 6.50 -18.94 9.89
C GLY A 210 6.57 -19.01 8.36
N LEU A 211 6.72 -20.22 7.78
CA LEU A 211 6.92 -20.40 6.34
C LEU A 211 5.73 -19.94 5.50
N GLY A 212 4.51 -19.90 6.06
CA GLY A 212 3.33 -19.41 5.35
C GLY A 212 3.48 -17.93 4.93
N LEU A 213 3.91 -17.09 5.84
CA LEU A 213 4.20 -15.68 5.55
C LEU A 213 5.37 -15.55 4.56
N VAL A 214 6.44 -16.33 4.75
CA VAL A 214 7.60 -16.33 3.85
C VAL A 214 7.20 -16.73 2.42
N ALA A 215 6.36 -17.74 2.27
CA ALA A 215 5.88 -18.21 0.97
C ALA A 215 5.08 -17.12 0.24
N LEU A 216 4.15 -16.45 0.93
CA LEU A 216 3.34 -15.38 0.36
C LEU A 216 4.22 -14.15 0.05
N GLN A 217 4.97 -13.64 1.01
CA GLN A 217 5.77 -12.43 0.84
C GLN A 217 6.90 -12.62 -0.19
N GLY A 218 7.53 -13.80 -0.22
CA GLY A 218 8.58 -14.11 -1.18
C GLY A 218 8.09 -14.02 -2.63
N THR A 219 6.96 -14.66 -2.95
CA THR A 219 6.37 -14.58 -4.30
C THR A 219 5.80 -13.20 -4.61
N MET A 220 5.27 -12.50 -3.60
CA MET A 220 4.79 -11.12 -3.75
C MET A 220 5.92 -10.15 -4.09
N ILE A 221 7.09 -10.28 -3.47
CA ILE A 221 8.27 -9.46 -3.82
C ILE A 221 8.68 -9.70 -5.27
N VAL A 222 8.78 -10.96 -5.70
CA VAL A 222 9.09 -11.30 -7.10
C VAL A 222 8.02 -10.71 -8.04
N GLY A 223 6.75 -10.88 -7.72
CA GLY A 223 5.64 -10.31 -8.49
C GLY A 223 5.70 -8.78 -8.59
N ARG A 224 6.10 -8.08 -7.52
CA ARG A 224 6.31 -6.61 -7.52
C ARG A 224 7.47 -6.17 -8.41
N LEU A 225 8.58 -6.92 -8.45
CA LEU A 225 9.74 -6.60 -9.29
C LEU A 225 9.45 -6.71 -10.78
N VAL A 226 8.58 -7.63 -11.20
CA VAL A 226 8.21 -7.81 -12.60
C VAL A 226 6.87 -7.16 -12.96
N GLY A 227 6.13 -6.73 -11.95
CA GLY A 227 4.73 -6.27 -12.05
C GLY A 227 4.53 -5.09 -12.98
N ASP A 228 5.42 -4.11 -12.95
CA ASP A 228 5.33 -2.94 -13.82
C ASP A 228 5.39 -3.33 -15.30
N ARG A 229 6.28 -4.26 -15.69
CA ARG A 229 6.37 -4.78 -17.06
C ARG A 229 5.11 -5.54 -17.46
N ILE A 230 4.55 -6.31 -16.54
CA ILE A 230 3.32 -7.07 -16.80
C ILE A 230 2.15 -6.09 -16.97
N ILE A 231 2.04 -5.06 -16.12
CA ILE A 231 1.00 -4.01 -16.23
C ILE A 231 1.08 -3.30 -17.57
N ASP A 232 2.29 -2.93 -18.03
CA ASP A 232 2.49 -2.26 -19.32
C ASP A 232 2.16 -3.16 -20.50
N ALA A 233 2.43 -4.47 -20.39
CA ALA A 233 2.16 -5.43 -21.46
C ALA A 233 0.67 -5.80 -21.59
N VAL A 234 -0.02 -6.07 -20.51
CA VAL A 234 -1.40 -6.63 -20.54
C VAL A 234 -2.47 -5.67 -19.99
N GLY A 235 -2.05 -4.58 -19.36
CA GLY A 235 -2.94 -3.56 -18.78
C GLY A 235 -3.47 -3.90 -17.39
N GLN A 236 -3.87 -2.86 -16.66
CA GLN A 236 -4.32 -2.94 -15.26
C GLN A 236 -5.50 -3.91 -15.05
N ARG A 237 -6.46 -3.93 -15.98
CA ARG A 237 -7.63 -4.82 -15.91
C ARG A 237 -7.25 -6.30 -15.91
N ALA A 238 -6.42 -6.70 -16.88
CA ALA A 238 -6.01 -8.08 -17.03
C ALA A 238 -5.20 -8.55 -15.81
N VAL A 239 -4.31 -7.70 -15.31
CA VAL A 239 -3.48 -8.01 -14.14
C VAL A 239 -4.33 -8.22 -12.89
N ILE A 240 -5.35 -7.40 -12.64
CA ILE A 240 -6.25 -7.61 -11.50
C ILE A 240 -7.12 -8.86 -11.67
N ALA A 241 -7.63 -9.12 -12.86
CA ALA A 241 -8.44 -10.31 -13.14
C ALA A 241 -7.62 -11.60 -12.93
N TRP A 242 -6.42 -11.68 -13.51
CA TRP A 242 -5.52 -12.82 -13.33
C TRP A 242 -4.99 -12.91 -11.90
N GLY A 243 -4.66 -11.78 -11.28
CA GLY A 243 -4.24 -11.73 -9.88
C GLY A 243 -5.32 -12.27 -8.95
N GLY A 244 -6.56 -11.84 -9.12
CA GLY A 244 -7.70 -12.37 -8.37
C GLY A 244 -7.94 -13.86 -8.61
N ALA A 245 -7.79 -14.35 -9.85
CA ALA A 245 -7.89 -15.77 -10.16
C ALA A 245 -6.77 -16.58 -9.45
N LEU A 246 -5.54 -16.08 -9.42
CA LEU A 246 -4.44 -16.70 -8.69
C LEU A 246 -4.70 -16.72 -7.18
N VAL A 247 -5.17 -15.62 -6.59
CA VAL A 247 -5.55 -15.58 -5.16
C VAL A 247 -6.66 -16.59 -4.87
N THR A 248 -7.71 -16.62 -5.71
CA THR A 248 -8.81 -17.59 -5.57
C THR A 248 -8.30 -19.02 -5.63
N LEU A 249 -7.45 -19.34 -6.62
CA LEU A 249 -6.86 -20.69 -6.77
C LEU A 249 -5.98 -21.03 -5.57
N GLY A 250 -5.07 -20.15 -5.17
CA GLY A 250 -4.15 -20.37 -4.07
C GLY A 250 -4.86 -20.61 -2.74
N MET A 251 -5.82 -19.75 -2.39
CA MET A 251 -6.60 -19.91 -1.16
C MET A 251 -7.51 -21.14 -1.20
N SER A 252 -8.04 -21.51 -2.38
CA SER A 252 -8.78 -22.77 -2.54
C SER A 252 -7.89 -24.00 -2.34
N ILE A 253 -6.65 -23.99 -2.86
CA ILE A 253 -5.69 -25.08 -2.63
C ILE A 253 -5.39 -25.19 -1.13
N ALA A 254 -5.06 -24.08 -0.44
CA ALA A 254 -4.80 -24.08 0.99
C ALA A 254 -5.99 -24.64 1.80
N LEU A 255 -7.21 -24.26 1.41
CA LEU A 255 -8.44 -24.68 2.07
C LEU A 255 -8.76 -26.18 1.85
N LEU A 256 -8.67 -26.65 0.60
CA LEU A 256 -9.11 -28.01 0.21
C LEU A 256 -8.06 -29.08 0.51
N VAL A 257 -6.76 -28.74 0.37
CA VAL A 257 -5.67 -29.70 0.60
C VAL A 257 -5.35 -29.84 2.09
N SER A 258 -5.64 -28.83 2.92
CA SER A 258 -5.50 -28.81 4.40
C SER A 258 -4.24 -29.51 4.94
N SER A 259 -3.10 -29.23 4.35
CA SER A 259 -1.78 -29.77 4.72
C SER A 259 -0.70 -28.69 4.65
N VAL A 260 0.40 -28.89 5.37
CA VAL A 260 1.54 -27.95 5.35
C VAL A 260 1.97 -27.62 3.92
N PRO A 261 2.25 -28.58 3.01
CA PRO A 261 2.60 -28.27 1.62
C PRO A 261 1.50 -27.55 0.85
N GLY A 262 0.22 -27.94 1.06
CA GLY A 262 -0.93 -27.31 0.42
C GLY A 262 -1.09 -25.86 0.84
N THR A 263 -0.96 -25.56 2.13
CA THR A 263 -1.02 -24.19 2.67
C THR A 263 0.15 -23.34 2.14
N LEU A 264 1.38 -23.86 2.13
CA LEU A 264 2.53 -23.14 1.60
C LEU A 264 2.40 -22.85 0.11
N LEU A 265 1.96 -23.81 -0.70
CA LEU A 265 1.71 -23.63 -2.13
C LEU A 265 0.59 -22.60 -2.37
N GLY A 266 -0.50 -22.70 -1.61
CA GLY A 266 -1.61 -21.77 -1.69
C GLY A 266 -1.20 -20.34 -1.35
N MET A 267 -0.41 -20.16 -0.29
CA MET A 267 0.15 -18.85 0.10
C MET A 267 1.08 -18.29 -0.99
N ALA A 268 1.96 -19.12 -1.57
CA ALA A 268 2.87 -18.71 -2.63
C ALA A 268 2.11 -18.26 -3.89
N ILE A 269 1.10 -18.99 -4.33
CA ILE A 269 0.27 -18.63 -5.49
C ILE A 269 -0.49 -17.34 -5.20
N SER A 270 -1.06 -17.19 -4.00
CA SER A 270 -1.80 -16.01 -3.59
C SER A 270 -0.92 -14.76 -3.52
N GLY A 271 0.33 -14.90 -3.04
CA GLY A 271 1.30 -13.81 -3.00
C GLY A 271 1.63 -13.28 -4.41
N ALA A 272 1.82 -14.16 -5.39
CA ALA A 272 1.99 -13.76 -6.79
C ALA A 272 0.74 -13.02 -7.32
N GLY A 273 -0.46 -13.48 -6.93
CA GLY A 273 -1.73 -12.91 -7.37
C GLY A 273 -2.03 -11.51 -6.83
N CYS A 274 -1.71 -11.24 -5.56
CA CYS A 274 -1.98 -9.94 -4.94
C CYS A 274 -0.85 -8.90 -5.10
N ALA A 275 0.30 -9.30 -5.64
CA ALA A 275 1.53 -8.50 -5.67
C ALA A 275 1.38 -7.08 -6.20
N VAL A 276 0.59 -6.88 -7.24
CA VAL A 276 0.45 -5.59 -7.94
C VAL A 276 -0.90 -4.90 -7.71
N ALA A 277 -1.78 -5.53 -6.93
CA ALA A 277 -3.17 -5.06 -6.81
C ALA A 277 -3.26 -3.70 -6.09
N VAL A 278 -2.49 -3.49 -5.01
CA VAL A 278 -2.47 -2.21 -4.28
C VAL A 278 -2.00 -1.05 -5.16
N PRO A 279 -0.82 -1.10 -5.83
CA PRO A 279 -0.39 -0.01 -6.72
C PRO A 279 -1.36 0.25 -7.88
N VAL A 280 -1.98 -0.78 -8.44
CA VAL A 280 -2.99 -0.61 -9.50
C VAL A 280 -4.25 0.09 -8.99
N THR A 281 -4.74 -0.28 -7.81
CA THR A 281 -5.92 0.37 -7.22
C THR A 281 -5.64 1.81 -6.80
N TYR A 282 -4.43 2.10 -6.32
CA TYR A 282 -3.99 3.47 -6.03
C TYR A 282 -3.90 4.33 -7.29
N SER A 283 -3.33 3.77 -8.37
CA SER A 283 -3.32 4.45 -9.67
C SER A 283 -4.75 4.72 -10.18
N ALA A 284 -5.64 3.74 -10.07
CA ALA A 284 -7.03 3.89 -10.47
C ALA A 284 -7.78 4.95 -9.63
N ALA A 285 -7.50 5.03 -8.33
CA ALA A 285 -8.07 6.03 -7.43
C ALA A 285 -7.58 7.45 -7.75
N ASP A 286 -6.32 7.61 -8.13
CA ASP A 286 -5.73 8.91 -8.51
C ASP A 286 -6.23 9.40 -9.88
N ASP A 287 -6.59 8.48 -10.78
CA ASP A 287 -7.14 8.77 -12.11
C ASP A 287 -8.64 9.15 -12.09
N VAL A 288 -9.30 9.15 -10.94
CA VAL A 288 -10.73 9.54 -10.85
C VAL A 288 -10.88 11.04 -11.07
N GLU A 289 -11.57 11.41 -12.15
CA GLU A 289 -11.75 12.80 -12.56
C GLU A 289 -12.63 13.60 -11.59
N GLY A 290 -12.33 14.89 -11.47
CA GLY A 290 -13.11 15.83 -10.68
C GLY A 290 -12.79 15.83 -9.18
N LEU A 291 -11.78 15.08 -8.75
CA LEU A 291 -11.32 15.07 -7.37
C LEU A 291 -10.03 15.93 -7.20
N PRO A 292 -9.87 16.58 -6.03
CA PRO A 292 -8.59 17.19 -5.66
C PRO A 292 -7.45 16.14 -5.67
N PRO A 293 -6.19 16.58 -5.93
CA PRO A 293 -5.02 15.70 -5.85
C PRO A 293 -4.95 14.93 -4.54
N GLY A 294 -4.75 13.61 -4.62
CA GLY A 294 -4.62 12.75 -3.45
C GLY A 294 -5.93 12.37 -2.75
N LEU A 295 -7.08 12.98 -3.09
CA LEU A 295 -8.33 12.65 -2.40
C LEU A 295 -8.81 11.23 -2.73
N GLY A 296 -8.69 10.78 -3.98
CA GLY A 296 -8.99 9.41 -4.36
C GLY A 296 -8.13 8.41 -3.60
N LEU A 297 -6.82 8.65 -3.55
CA LEU A 297 -5.87 7.85 -2.75
C LEU A 297 -6.25 7.85 -1.26
N THR A 298 -6.56 9.03 -0.69
CA THR A 298 -6.98 9.15 0.72
C THR A 298 -8.19 8.27 1.00
N ILE A 299 -9.22 8.31 0.17
CA ILE A 299 -10.45 7.53 0.37
C ILE A 299 -10.17 6.03 0.25
N VAL A 300 -9.45 5.61 -0.80
CA VAL A 300 -9.15 4.19 -1.04
C VAL A 300 -8.23 3.63 0.04
N SER A 301 -7.17 4.34 0.43
CA SER A 301 -6.29 3.95 1.52
C SER A 301 -7.02 3.88 2.85
N TRP A 302 -7.92 4.83 3.12
CA TRP A 302 -8.73 4.83 4.34
C TRP A 302 -9.67 3.62 4.41
N LEU A 303 -10.36 3.29 3.31
CA LEU A 303 -11.23 2.12 3.23
C LEU A 303 -10.44 0.81 3.43
N ALA A 304 -9.26 0.70 2.82
CA ALA A 304 -8.39 -0.46 3.00
C ALA A 304 -7.90 -0.61 4.45
N ARG A 305 -7.51 0.48 5.10
CA ARG A 305 -7.10 0.49 6.51
C ARG A 305 -8.25 0.18 7.46
N LEU A 306 -9.46 0.66 7.15
CA LEU A 306 -10.65 0.33 7.93
C LEU A 306 -10.96 -1.17 7.85
N ALA A 307 -10.88 -1.76 6.66
CA ALA A 307 -11.05 -3.20 6.48
C ALA A 307 -9.98 -3.98 7.25
N GLY A 308 -8.70 -3.61 7.15
CA GLY A 308 -7.60 -4.24 7.89
C GLY A 308 -7.68 -4.08 9.41
N LEU A 309 -8.37 -3.05 9.92
CA LEU A 309 -8.63 -2.92 11.36
C LEU A 309 -9.78 -3.82 11.82
N LEU A 310 -10.84 -3.93 11.03
CA LEU A 310 -12.06 -4.66 11.40
C LEU A 310 -11.96 -6.15 11.13
N ALA A 311 -11.21 -6.56 10.10
CA ALA A 311 -11.14 -7.96 9.68
C ALA A 311 -10.55 -8.89 10.76
N PRO A 312 -9.39 -8.61 11.41
CA PRO A 312 -8.83 -9.54 12.38
C PRO A 312 -9.76 -9.88 13.55
N PRO A 313 -10.44 -8.92 14.22
CA PRO A 313 -11.39 -9.26 15.26
C PRO A 313 -12.59 -10.09 14.77
N VAL A 314 -13.10 -9.77 13.57
CA VAL A 314 -14.26 -10.48 13.01
C VAL A 314 -13.86 -11.89 12.59
N VAL A 315 -12.76 -12.02 11.85
CA VAL A 315 -12.26 -13.33 11.41
C VAL A 315 -11.82 -14.18 12.60
N GLY A 316 -11.15 -13.57 13.59
CA GLY A 316 -10.75 -14.26 14.81
C GLY A 316 -11.95 -14.82 15.58
N ARG A 317 -12.99 -14.02 15.79
CA ARG A 317 -14.22 -14.49 16.43
C ARG A 317 -14.88 -15.63 15.66
N LEU A 318 -14.98 -15.52 14.35
CA LEU A 318 -15.54 -16.58 13.51
C LEU A 318 -14.64 -17.84 13.52
N ALA A 319 -13.33 -17.68 13.58
CA ALA A 319 -12.39 -18.80 13.66
C ALA A 319 -12.49 -19.51 15.02
N ASP A 320 -12.71 -18.81 16.12
CA ASP A 320 -12.96 -19.42 17.43
C ASP A 320 -14.24 -20.27 17.45
N ASP A 321 -15.28 -19.82 16.75
CA ASP A 321 -16.57 -20.52 16.73
C ASP A 321 -16.63 -21.66 15.67
N HIS A 322 -15.88 -21.57 14.56
CA HIS A 322 -16.02 -22.46 13.41
C HIS A 322 -14.71 -23.14 12.98
N GLY A 323 -13.56 -22.73 13.49
CA GLY A 323 -12.23 -23.25 13.13
C GLY A 323 -11.43 -22.37 12.18
N LEU A 324 -10.13 -22.62 12.11
CA LEU A 324 -9.16 -21.79 11.39
C LEU A 324 -9.36 -21.70 9.87
N TRP A 325 -10.13 -22.60 9.27
CA TRP A 325 -10.47 -22.55 7.84
C TRP A 325 -11.17 -21.26 7.44
N VAL A 326 -11.84 -20.58 8.38
CA VAL A 326 -12.49 -19.28 8.16
C VAL A 326 -11.48 -18.22 7.69
N ALA A 327 -10.24 -18.25 8.19
CA ALA A 327 -9.20 -17.35 7.75
C ALA A 327 -8.85 -17.58 6.26
N LEU A 328 -8.77 -18.83 5.82
CA LEU A 328 -8.55 -19.16 4.40
C LEU A 328 -9.75 -18.74 3.52
N ALA A 329 -10.97 -18.94 4.01
CA ALA A 329 -12.20 -18.49 3.34
C ALA A 329 -12.24 -16.95 3.20
N TYR A 330 -11.74 -16.21 4.19
CA TYR A 330 -11.59 -14.77 4.12
C TYR A 330 -10.59 -14.35 3.03
N GLY A 331 -9.43 -15.02 2.94
CA GLY A 331 -8.48 -14.81 1.84
C GLY A 331 -9.06 -15.15 0.46
N LEU A 332 -9.83 -16.24 0.37
CA LEU A 332 -10.55 -16.66 -0.83
C LEU A 332 -11.57 -15.59 -1.27
N LEU A 333 -12.32 -15.02 -0.32
CA LEU A 333 -13.25 -13.92 -0.58
C LEU A 333 -12.53 -12.73 -1.23
N GLY A 334 -11.30 -12.42 -0.80
CA GLY A 334 -10.47 -11.39 -1.42
C GLY A 334 -10.24 -11.65 -2.91
N GLY A 335 -9.84 -12.85 -3.27
CA GLY A 335 -9.66 -13.25 -4.68
C GLY A 335 -10.94 -13.15 -5.50
N LEU A 336 -12.07 -13.61 -4.96
CA LEU A 336 -13.38 -13.53 -5.62
C LEU A 336 -13.83 -12.07 -5.86
N ILE A 337 -13.61 -11.17 -4.89
CA ILE A 337 -13.89 -9.74 -5.06
C ILE A 337 -13.01 -9.16 -6.17
N MET A 338 -11.72 -9.49 -6.20
CA MET A 338 -10.81 -9.03 -7.26
C MET A 338 -11.28 -9.48 -8.64
N VAL A 339 -11.67 -10.77 -8.80
CA VAL A 339 -12.21 -11.30 -10.05
C VAL A 339 -13.54 -10.65 -10.44
N SER A 340 -14.36 -10.23 -9.47
CA SER A 340 -15.67 -9.63 -9.75
C SER A 340 -15.58 -8.12 -10.06
N CYS A 341 -14.65 -7.42 -9.41
CA CYS A 341 -14.59 -5.95 -9.47
C CYS A 341 -13.62 -5.39 -10.51
N TRP A 342 -12.77 -6.20 -11.16
CA TRP A 342 -11.82 -5.73 -12.17
C TRP A 342 -12.43 -4.86 -13.29
N PRO A 343 -13.70 -5.03 -13.73
CA PRO A 343 -14.26 -4.23 -14.82
C PRO A 343 -14.38 -2.75 -14.50
N VAL A 344 -14.40 -2.36 -13.21
CA VAL A 344 -14.46 -0.95 -12.78
C VAL A 344 -13.22 -0.14 -13.17
N LEU A 345 -12.08 -0.83 -13.32
CA LEU A 345 -10.84 -0.18 -13.73
C LEU A 345 -10.95 0.32 -15.19
N ARG A 346 -10.33 1.47 -15.49
CA ARG A 346 -10.30 2.02 -16.85
C ARG A 346 -9.47 1.13 -17.77
N ARG A 347 -9.91 0.98 -19.03
CA ARG A 347 -9.06 0.43 -20.07
C ARG A 347 -8.01 1.49 -20.43
N ARG A 348 -6.80 1.38 -19.94
CA ARG A 348 -5.68 2.07 -20.57
C ARG A 348 -5.29 1.25 -21.81
N PRO A 349 -5.22 1.86 -23.02
CA PRO A 349 -4.64 1.17 -24.15
C PRO A 349 -3.21 0.78 -23.79
N ALA A 350 -2.79 -0.45 -24.15
CA ALA A 350 -1.41 -0.87 -24.04
C ALA A 350 -0.53 0.22 -24.68
N GLN A 351 0.45 0.74 -23.96
CA GLN A 351 1.35 1.73 -24.52
C GLN A 351 2.17 1.02 -25.60
N THR A 352 1.88 1.33 -26.86
CA THR A 352 2.75 0.93 -27.96
C THR A 352 4.15 1.48 -27.66
N GLN A 353 5.11 0.57 -27.46
CA GLN A 353 6.51 0.91 -27.28
C GLN A 353 6.88 1.91 -28.38
N ARG A 354 7.27 3.13 -28.00
CA ARG A 354 7.96 4.01 -28.94
C ARG A 354 9.28 3.33 -29.27
N PRO A 355 9.56 3.05 -30.55
CA PRO A 355 10.89 2.60 -30.94
C PRO A 355 11.89 3.69 -30.52
N GLY A 356 12.93 3.27 -29.78
CA GLY A 356 14.02 4.10 -29.29
C GLY A 356 14.88 4.69 -30.41
#